data_59b63395d24ce6625bd3bd0f6a512ac2
#
_entry.id   59b63395d24ce6625bd3bd0f6a512ac2
#
_cell.length_a   1.000
_cell.length_b   1.000
_cell.length_c   1.000
_cell.angle_alpha   90.00
_cell.angle_beta   90.00
_cell.angle_gamma   90.00
#
_symmetry.space_group_name_H-M   'P 1'
#
loop_
_entity.id
_entity.type
_entity.pdbx_description
1 polymer ?
#
loop_
_entity_poly.entity_id
_entity_poly.type
_entity_poly.pdbx_seq_one_letter_code
_entity_poly.pdbx_strand_id
1 'polypeptide(L)'
;YFLYDRKLLADLSRCAWESLKIFLREAAPEKEPIPGAVIAIQTFGDFLGFNPHCHILVTDGCFYGSRGMFRVAPLLELKKLEAIFRHKLFRMLLTKGKITEEMVKMLSAWRHSGFNVFCGNRISPHDETAMENLARYIIRASFSQERMQYLDQEGKVVYTSKDGKTTKVFPALEWLAAMCSHIPNKGEQMVRYYGFYSNVSRGKRQMTGNDDAVPCILESHGDEKTFRRNWARLIQKIYEVDPLVCPKCQGAMRVIGSIEDPSVIRAILEHL
;
A
#
# COMPACT_ATOMS: atom_id res chain seq x y z
N TYR A 1 0.24 17.28 -6.07
CA TYR A 1 1.12 17.50 -4.91
C TYR A 1 2.47 16.79 -5.08
N PHE A 2 2.49 15.48 -5.30
CA PHE A 2 3.71 14.66 -5.32
C PHE A 2 4.70 15.02 -6.43
N LEU A 3 4.23 15.55 -7.56
CA LEU A 3 5.10 16.03 -8.64
C LEU A 3 5.91 17.27 -8.21
N TYR A 4 5.28 18.18 -7.48
CA TYR A 4 5.87 19.45 -7.06
C TYR A 4 6.62 19.37 -5.72
N ASP A 5 6.26 18.38 -4.89
CA ASP A 5 6.89 18.11 -3.60
C ASP A 5 7.22 16.62 -3.49
N ARG A 6 8.35 16.23 -4.07
CA ARG A 6 8.78 14.84 -4.12
C ARG A 6 9.08 14.24 -2.74
N LYS A 7 9.27 15.06 -1.70
CA LYS A 7 9.41 14.56 -0.33
C LYS A 7 8.18 13.78 0.14
N LEU A 8 7.01 14.12 -0.41
CA LEU A 8 5.76 13.37 -0.16
C LEU A 8 5.81 11.91 -0.63
N LEU A 9 6.69 11.55 -1.58
CA LEU A 9 6.85 10.15 -2.00
C LEU A 9 7.37 9.27 -0.85
N ALA A 10 8.27 9.80 -0.03
CA ALA A 10 8.71 9.12 1.18
C ALA A 10 7.57 8.93 2.19
N ASP A 11 6.71 9.93 2.32
CA ASP A 11 5.53 9.85 3.20
C ASP A 11 4.47 8.89 2.65
N LEU A 12 4.28 8.83 1.31
CA LEU A 12 3.44 7.84 0.65
C LEU A 12 3.85 6.42 1.02
N SER A 13 5.14 6.11 0.88
CA SER A 13 5.71 4.82 1.26
C SER A 13 5.53 4.52 2.75
N ARG A 14 5.68 5.53 3.61
CA ARG A 14 5.44 5.40 5.06
C ARG A 14 3.98 5.12 5.37
N CYS A 15 3.04 5.82 4.73
CA CYS A 15 1.60 5.56 4.87
C CYS A 15 1.24 4.13 4.45
N ALA A 16 1.80 3.64 3.34
CA ALA A 16 1.61 2.27 2.89
C ALA A 16 2.14 1.27 3.91
N TRP A 17 3.36 1.48 4.42
CA TRP A 17 3.94 0.64 5.46
C TRP A 17 3.13 0.62 6.75
N GLU A 18 2.73 1.79 7.26
CA GLU A 18 1.96 1.87 8.49
C GLU A 18 0.59 1.19 8.35
N SER A 19 -0.02 1.27 7.18
CA SER A 19 -1.28 0.58 6.88
C SER A 19 -1.10 -0.93 6.94
N LEU A 20 -0.10 -1.46 6.25
CA LEU A 20 0.26 -2.89 6.26
C LEU A 20 0.63 -3.37 7.67
N LYS A 21 1.44 -2.60 8.38
CA LYS A 21 1.87 -2.91 9.75
C LYS A 21 0.67 -3.06 10.69
N ILE A 22 -0.27 -2.11 10.66
CA ILE A 22 -1.49 -2.16 11.47
C ILE A 22 -2.28 -3.41 11.08
N PHE A 23 -2.53 -3.59 9.80
CA PHE A 23 -3.35 -4.66 9.28
C PHE A 23 -2.81 -6.05 9.65
N LEU A 24 -1.51 -6.30 9.43
CA LEU A 24 -0.88 -7.59 9.72
C LEU A 24 -0.70 -7.85 11.23
N ARG A 25 -0.42 -6.82 12.01
CA ARG A 25 -0.28 -6.96 13.46
C ARG A 25 -1.60 -7.27 14.17
N GLU A 26 -2.71 -6.74 13.69
CA GLU A 26 -4.03 -7.07 14.24
C GLU A 26 -4.46 -8.51 13.90
N ALA A 27 -3.90 -9.09 12.84
CA ALA A 27 -4.14 -10.47 12.47
C ALA A 27 -3.29 -11.49 13.28
N ALA A 28 -2.26 -11.02 13.98
CA ALA A 28 -1.34 -11.86 14.75
C ALA A 28 -1.68 -11.77 16.26
N PRO A 29 -1.98 -12.90 16.94
CA PRO A 29 -2.30 -12.91 18.36
C PRO A 29 -1.07 -12.77 19.27
N GLU A 30 0.13 -12.87 18.71
CA GLU A 30 1.39 -12.88 19.45
C GLU A 30 1.74 -11.50 20.01
N LYS A 31 2.59 -11.49 21.04
CA LYS A 31 3.14 -10.26 21.59
C LYS A 31 4.21 -9.69 20.63
N GLU A 32 4.06 -8.41 20.29
CA GLU A 32 5.00 -7.66 19.45
C GLU A 32 5.30 -8.30 18.08
N PRO A 33 4.25 -8.63 17.28
CA PRO A 33 4.45 -9.19 15.97
C PRO A 33 5.09 -8.16 15.02
N ILE A 34 6.08 -8.61 14.24
CA ILE A 34 6.85 -7.74 13.32
C ILE A 34 6.67 -8.24 11.89
N PRO A 35 5.85 -7.58 11.05
CA PRO A 35 5.83 -7.85 9.63
C PRO A 35 7.07 -7.27 8.94
N GLY A 36 7.36 -7.72 7.72
CA GLY A 36 8.42 -7.18 6.89
C GLY A 36 7.88 -6.69 5.56
N ALA A 37 8.42 -5.59 5.03
CA ALA A 37 8.08 -5.13 3.69
C ALA A 37 9.28 -4.48 2.98
N VAL A 38 9.33 -4.69 1.66
CA VAL A 38 10.15 -3.93 0.72
C VAL A 38 9.20 -3.14 -0.16
N ILE A 39 9.30 -1.82 -0.13
CA ILE A 39 8.41 -0.91 -0.85
C ILE A 39 9.20 -0.16 -1.90
N ALA A 40 8.84 -0.37 -3.17
CA ALA A 40 9.34 0.39 -4.29
C ALA A 40 8.30 1.43 -4.72
N ILE A 41 8.72 2.69 -4.78
CA ILE A 41 7.89 3.81 -5.22
C ILE A 41 8.07 3.96 -6.72
N GLN A 42 6.98 3.99 -7.47
CA GLN A 42 6.97 4.37 -8.88
C GLN A 42 6.07 5.59 -9.07
N THR A 43 6.47 6.44 -10.00
CA THR A 43 5.78 7.71 -10.25
C THR A 43 5.08 7.75 -11.60
N PHE A 44 5.32 6.76 -12.45
CA PHE A 44 4.83 6.75 -13.83
C PHE A 44 3.63 5.81 -14.02
N GLY A 45 2.70 6.26 -14.84
CA GLY A 45 1.63 5.44 -15.41
C GLY A 45 1.79 5.32 -16.93
N ASP A 46 0.71 5.01 -17.62
CA ASP A 46 0.70 4.99 -19.07
C ASP A 46 1.02 6.37 -19.65
N PHE A 47 1.71 6.37 -20.80
CA PHE A 47 2.09 7.60 -21.52
C PHE A 47 2.89 8.60 -20.65
N LEU A 48 3.73 8.11 -19.75
CA LEU A 48 4.50 8.92 -18.80
C LEU A 48 3.63 9.86 -17.92
N GLY A 49 2.35 9.55 -17.73
CA GLY A 49 1.51 10.27 -16.78
C GLY A 49 2.07 10.12 -15.36
N PHE A 50 2.11 11.23 -14.60
CA PHE A 50 2.59 11.20 -13.22
C PHE A 50 1.53 10.55 -12.32
N ASN A 51 1.77 9.30 -11.94
CA ASN A 51 0.89 8.46 -11.13
C ASN A 51 1.67 7.77 -10.00
N PRO A 52 1.87 8.44 -8.85
CA PRO A 52 2.65 7.88 -7.75
C PRO A 52 1.94 6.69 -7.11
N HIS A 53 2.61 5.54 -7.07
CA HIS A 53 2.12 4.31 -6.48
C HIS A 53 3.27 3.49 -5.89
N CYS A 54 2.92 2.50 -5.08
CA CYS A 54 3.87 1.62 -4.41
C CYS A 54 3.72 0.18 -4.90
N HIS A 55 4.82 -0.43 -5.32
CA HIS A 55 4.93 -1.87 -5.45
C HIS A 55 5.53 -2.44 -4.17
N ILE A 56 4.87 -3.41 -3.58
CA ILE A 56 5.22 -3.87 -2.23
C ILE A 56 5.37 -5.38 -2.24
N LEU A 57 6.57 -5.84 -1.87
CA LEU A 57 6.78 -7.20 -1.42
C LEU A 57 6.63 -7.19 0.11
N VAL A 58 5.64 -7.87 0.62
CA VAL A 58 5.33 -7.91 2.05
C VAL A 58 5.24 -9.35 2.52
N THR A 59 5.65 -9.60 3.76
CA THR A 59 5.40 -10.90 4.41
C THR A 59 3.90 -11.16 4.51
N ASP A 60 3.47 -12.37 4.27
CA ASP A 60 2.10 -12.83 4.43
C ASP A 60 1.72 -13.11 5.89
N GLY A 61 2.46 -12.53 6.82
CA GLY A 61 2.30 -12.68 8.26
C GLY A 61 3.33 -11.87 9.03
N CYS A 62 3.58 -12.28 10.28
CA CYS A 62 4.48 -11.60 11.19
C CYS A 62 5.51 -12.53 11.81
N PHE A 63 6.73 -12.02 11.95
CA PHE A 63 7.75 -12.62 12.82
C PHE A 63 7.49 -12.25 14.27
N TYR A 64 7.81 -13.17 15.19
CA TYR A 64 7.67 -12.93 16.62
C TYR A 64 8.68 -13.77 17.43
N GLY A 65 8.89 -13.37 18.67
CA GLY A 65 9.83 -14.03 19.56
C GLY A 65 11.31 -13.86 19.17
N SER A 66 12.20 -14.30 20.03
CA SER A 66 13.66 -14.18 19.85
C SER A 66 14.24 -15.20 18.88
N ARG A 67 13.51 -16.28 18.58
CA ARG A 67 13.96 -17.40 17.73
C ARG A 67 13.46 -17.34 16.29
N GLY A 68 12.92 -16.20 15.84
CA GLY A 68 12.47 -16.01 14.47
C GLY A 68 11.26 -16.87 14.07
N MET A 69 10.32 -17.09 14.95
CA MET A 69 9.06 -17.76 14.60
C MET A 69 8.22 -16.88 13.68
N PHE A 70 7.49 -17.48 12.76
CA PHE A 70 6.64 -16.77 11.80
C PHE A 70 5.21 -17.28 11.85
N ARG A 71 4.25 -16.38 12.03
CA ARG A 71 2.81 -16.67 11.95
C ARG A 71 2.25 -16.11 10.65
N VAL A 72 1.66 -17.01 9.86
CA VAL A 72 0.94 -16.63 8.64
C VAL A 72 -0.35 -15.90 9.03
N ALA A 73 -0.64 -14.78 8.38
CA ALA A 73 -1.88 -14.05 8.56
C ALA A 73 -3.05 -14.76 7.84
N PRO A 74 -4.28 -14.63 8.33
CA PRO A 74 -5.45 -15.08 7.59
C PRO A 74 -5.61 -14.28 6.29
N LEU A 75 -6.51 -14.72 5.40
CA LEU A 75 -6.78 -14.06 4.13
C LEU A 75 -7.01 -12.55 4.30
N LEU A 76 -6.31 -11.77 3.48
CA LEU A 76 -6.29 -10.32 3.56
C LEU A 76 -7.58 -9.73 2.94
N GLU A 77 -8.33 -8.97 3.70
CA GLU A 77 -9.43 -8.16 3.18
C GLU A 77 -8.91 -6.87 2.57
N LEU A 78 -8.63 -6.87 1.27
CA LEU A 78 -7.97 -5.76 0.57
C LEU A 78 -8.72 -4.43 0.68
N LYS A 79 -10.05 -4.45 0.70
CA LYS A 79 -10.85 -3.23 0.88
C LYS A 79 -10.61 -2.55 2.23
N LYS A 80 -10.41 -3.34 3.29
CA LYS A 80 -10.04 -2.79 4.62
C LYS A 80 -8.65 -2.15 4.57
N LEU A 81 -7.70 -2.82 3.94
CA LEU A 81 -6.35 -2.26 3.76
C LEU A 81 -6.38 -0.95 2.93
N GLU A 82 -7.19 -0.90 1.87
CA GLU A 82 -7.40 0.31 1.07
C GLU A 82 -7.96 1.46 1.92
N ALA A 83 -8.96 1.18 2.75
CA ALA A 83 -9.56 2.19 3.62
C ALA A 83 -8.55 2.74 4.66
N ILE A 84 -7.73 1.87 5.27
CA ILE A 84 -6.66 2.28 6.17
C ILE A 84 -5.65 3.17 5.45
N PHE A 85 -5.22 2.74 4.27
CA PHE A 85 -4.23 3.48 3.48
C PHE A 85 -4.76 4.86 3.07
N ARG A 86 -6.00 4.92 2.56
CA ARG A 86 -6.68 6.18 2.22
C ARG A 86 -6.75 7.14 3.42
N HIS A 87 -7.18 6.64 4.56
CA HIS A 87 -7.25 7.43 5.79
C HIS A 87 -5.86 7.98 6.21
N LYS A 88 -4.84 7.13 6.21
CA LYS A 88 -3.45 7.51 6.54
C LYS A 88 -2.92 8.57 5.58
N LEU A 89 -3.18 8.42 4.28
CA LEU A 89 -2.73 9.37 3.27
C LEU A 89 -3.43 10.72 3.42
N PHE A 90 -4.75 10.75 3.59
CA PHE A 90 -5.46 12.01 3.82
C PHE A 90 -4.98 12.71 5.08
N ARG A 91 -4.80 11.99 6.17
CA ARG A 91 -4.28 12.53 7.42
C ARG A 91 -2.87 13.12 7.25
N MET A 92 -1.99 12.46 6.54
CA MET A 92 -0.66 12.95 6.22
C MET A 92 -0.72 14.25 5.40
N LEU A 93 -1.57 14.30 4.36
CA LEU A 93 -1.73 15.49 3.52
C LEU A 93 -2.34 16.66 4.29
N LEU A 94 -3.33 16.42 5.15
CA LEU A 94 -3.90 17.41 6.06
C LEU A 94 -2.85 17.99 7.00
N THR A 95 -2.10 17.13 7.70
CA THR A 95 -1.05 17.55 8.63
C THR A 95 0.03 18.39 7.95
N LYS A 96 0.27 18.15 6.67
CA LYS A 96 1.23 18.92 5.86
C LYS A 96 0.61 20.16 5.19
N GLY A 97 -0.66 20.46 5.46
CA GLY A 97 -1.37 21.60 4.87
C GLY A 97 -1.52 21.53 3.35
N LYS A 98 -1.50 20.31 2.77
CA LYS A 98 -1.65 20.13 1.32
C LYS A 98 -3.12 20.06 0.88
N ILE A 99 -4.01 19.63 1.76
CA ILE A 99 -5.46 19.55 1.55
C ILE A 99 -6.18 20.10 2.77
N THR A 100 -7.47 20.40 2.64
CA THR A 100 -8.35 20.85 3.73
C THR A 100 -9.33 19.75 4.13
N GLU A 101 -9.98 19.92 5.29
CA GLU A 101 -11.04 19.00 5.75
C GLU A 101 -12.21 18.93 4.76
N GLU A 102 -12.57 20.07 4.14
CA GLU A 102 -13.61 20.12 3.12
C GLU A 102 -13.23 19.29 1.90
N MET A 103 -11.97 19.35 1.47
CA MET A 103 -11.48 18.51 0.38
C MET A 103 -11.54 17.02 0.75
N VAL A 104 -11.18 16.64 1.98
CA VAL A 104 -11.30 15.26 2.45
C VAL A 104 -12.74 14.79 2.41
N LYS A 105 -13.70 15.60 2.89
CA LYS A 105 -15.13 15.28 2.84
C LYS A 105 -15.60 15.10 1.40
N MET A 106 -15.23 16.02 0.50
CA MET A 106 -15.56 15.95 -0.92
C MET A 106 -15.02 14.66 -1.56
N LEU A 107 -13.72 14.35 -1.39
CA LEU A 107 -13.09 13.18 -1.96
C LEU A 107 -13.64 11.86 -1.37
N SER A 108 -14.05 11.89 -0.11
CA SER A 108 -14.67 10.72 0.55
C SER A 108 -16.08 10.41 0.05
N ALA A 109 -16.79 11.44 -0.46
CA ALA A 109 -18.11 11.30 -1.04
C ALA A 109 -18.08 10.81 -2.51
N TRP A 110 -16.93 10.77 -3.16
CA TRP A 110 -16.84 10.30 -4.54
C TRP A 110 -17.14 8.81 -4.64
N ARG A 111 -17.90 8.42 -5.68
CA ARG A 111 -18.24 7.03 -5.97
C ARG A 111 -17.01 6.13 -6.11
N HIS A 112 -15.95 6.66 -6.71
CA HIS A 112 -14.66 6.00 -6.85
C HIS A 112 -13.66 6.70 -5.97
N SER A 113 -13.08 5.96 -5.02
CA SER A 113 -12.14 6.54 -4.05
C SER A 113 -10.85 7.09 -4.66
N GLY A 114 -10.53 6.70 -5.91
CA GLY A 114 -9.22 6.96 -6.53
C GLY A 114 -8.08 6.12 -5.95
N PHE A 115 -8.37 5.31 -4.94
CA PHE A 115 -7.42 4.37 -4.34
C PHE A 115 -7.72 2.96 -4.83
N ASN A 116 -6.68 2.18 -5.02
CA ASN A 116 -6.77 0.78 -5.36
C ASN A 116 -5.63 0.01 -4.69
N VAL A 117 -5.97 -1.08 -4.03
CA VAL A 117 -5.01 -2.03 -3.48
C VAL A 117 -5.22 -3.36 -4.17
N PHE A 118 -4.21 -3.79 -4.90
CA PHE A 118 -4.17 -5.10 -5.53
C PHE A 118 -3.16 -5.99 -4.80
N CYS A 119 -3.52 -7.23 -4.55
CA CYS A 119 -2.62 -8.24 -4.01
C CYS A 119 -2.62 -9.43 -4.97
N GLY A 120 -1.44 -9.79 -5.44
CA GLY A 120 -1.23 -11.01 -6.23
C GLY A 120 -1.23 -12.27 -5.36
N ASN A 121 -0.94 -13.39 -5.99
CA ASN A 121 -0.80 -14.66 -5.29
C ASN A 121 0.41 -14.64 -4.35
N ARG A 122 0.35 -15.49 -3.31
CA ARG A 122 1.48 -15.77 -2.44
C ARG A 122 2.64 -16.34 -3.26
N ILE A 123 3.82 -15.78 -3.04
CA ILE A 123 5.06 -16.27 -3.67
C ILE A 123 5.73 -17.21 -2.67
N SER A 124 5.93 -18.47 -3.07
CA SER A 124 6.67 -19.44 -2.25
C SER A 124 8.15 -19.04 -2.16
N PRO A 125 8.82 -19.28 -1.03
CA PRO A 125 10.26 -19.02 -0.87
C PRO A 125 11.15 -19.72 -1.92
N HIS A 126 10.66 -20.81 -2.53
CA HIS A 126 11.38 -21.57 -3.55
C HIS A 126 10.95 -21.25 -4.98
N ASP A 127 10.04 -20.28 -5.18
CA ASP A 127 9.60 -19.84 -6.50
C ASP A 127 10.48 -18.69 -6.99
N GLU A 128 11.69 -19.04 -7.42
CA GLU A 128 12.66 -18.08 -7.96
C GLU A 128 12.11 -17.34 -9.19
N THR A 129 11.33 -18.02 -10.02
CA THR A 129 10.74 -17.43 -11.23
C THR A 129 9.74 -16.31 -10.88
N ALA A 130 8.87 -16.55 -9.90
CA ALA A 130 7.92 -15.52 -9.44
C ALA A 130 8.65 -14.34 -8.78
N MET A 131 9.71 -14.61 -8.01
CA MET A 131 10.55 -13.56 -7.41
C MET A 131 11.28 -12.73 -8.47
N GLU A 132 11.84 -13.37 -9.49
CA GLU A 132 12.50 -12.67 -10.60
C GLU A 132 11.51 -11.82 -11.39
N ASN A 133 10.34 -12.34 -11.72
CA ASN A 133 9.29 -11.61 -12.42
C ASN A 133 8.83 -10.38 -11.61
N LEU A 134 8.67 -10.52 -10.30
CA LEU A 134 8.35 -9.42 -9.41
C LEU A 134 9.46 -8.36 -9.40
N ALA A 135 10.72 -8.78 -9.29
CA ALA A 135 11.86 -7.88 -9.32
C ALA A 135 11.92 -7.10 -10.64
N ARG A 136 11.79 -7.78 -11.78
CA ARG A 136 11.74 -7.16 -13.12
C ARG A 136 10.59 -6.17 -13.24
N TYR A 137 9.43 -6.48 -12.67
CA TYR A 137 8.28 -5.59 -12.67
C TYR A 137 8.52 -4.32 -11.84
N ILE A 138 9.19 -4.45 -10.70
CA ILE A 138 9.53 -3.33 -9.81
C ILE A 138 10.55 -2.38 -10.44
N ILE A 139 11.58 -2.93 -11.13
CA ILE A 139 12.68 -2.12 -11.70
C ILE A 139 12.45 -1.71 -13.16
N ARG A 140 11.27 -1.97 -13.71
CA ARG A 140 10.98 -1.63 -15.11
C ARG A 140 11.16 -0.15 -15.40
N ALA A 141 11.57 0.16 -16.62
CA ALA A 141 11.64 1.54 -17.11
C ALA A 141 10.24 2.18 -17.21
N SER A 142 10.18 3.50 -17.17
CA SER A 142 8.93 4.28 -17.27
C SER A 142 8.29 4.20 -18.66
N PHE A 143 9.05 3.81 -19.68
CA PHE A 143 8.57 3.63 -21.05
C PHE A 143 9.34 2.49 -21.74
N SER A 144 8.83 2.02 -22.89
CA SER A 144 9.50 1.01 -23.74
C SER A 144 9.93 1.66 -25.04
N GLN A 145 11.18 1.50 -25.42
CA GLN A 145 11.71 1.99 -26.70
C GLN A 145 11.02 1.33 -27.89
N GLU A 146 10.65 0.05 -27.79
CA GLU A 146 9.96 -0.70 -28.86
C GLU A 146 8.60 -0.11 -29.21
N ARG A 147 7.98 0.63 -28.29
CA ARG A 147 6.67 1.26 -28.46
C ARG A 147 6.76 2.75 -28.76
N MET A 148 7.98 3.27 -28.96
CA MET A 148 8.25 4.66 -29.20
C MET A 148 8.82 4.86 -30.61
N GLN A 149 8.29 5.82 -31.34
CA GLN A 149 8.80 6.27 -32.64
C GLN A 149 9.01 7.77 -32.59
N TYR A 150 10.21 8.21 -32.99
CA TYR A 150 10.50 9.64 -33.15
C TYR A 150 10.28 10.03 -34.62
N LEU A 151 9.53 11.09 -34.84
CA LEU A 151 9.27 11.69 -36.15
C LEU A 151 10.15 12.95 -36.26
N ASP A 152 11.33 12.78 -36.84
CA ASP A 152 12.39 13.80 -36.88
C ASP A 152 11.93 15.11 -37.52
N GLN A 153 11.28 15.02 -38.70
CA GLN A 153 10.81 16.20 -39.44
C GLN A 153 9.73 17.01 -38.71
N GLU A 154 8.97 16.34 -37.82
CA GLU A 154 7.88 16.96 -37.08
C GLU A 154 8.28 17.34 -35.63
N GLY A 155 9.43 16.86 -35.15
CA GLY A 155 9.86 17.02 -33.77
C GLY A 155 8.87 16.37 -32.77
N LYS A 156 8.28 15.23 -33.13
CA LYS A 156 7.26 14.56 -32.36
C LYS A 156 7.65 13.14 -31.97
N VAL A 157 7.11 12.66 -30.86
CA VAL A 157 7.19 11.27 -30.41
C VAL A 157 5.82 10.63 -30.50
N VAL A 158 5.73 9.52 -31.21
CA VAL A 158 4.56 8.65 -31.24
C VAL A 158 4.78 7.51 -30.26
N TYR A 159 3.85 7.31 -29.33
CA TYR A 159 3.94 6.26 -28.34
C TYR A 159 2.67 5.43 -28.29
N THR A 160 2.83 4.10 -28.31
CA THR A 160 1.72 3.15 -28.29
C THR A 160 1.61 2.48 -26.92
N SER A 161 0.36 2.32 -26.43
CA SER A 161 0.05 1.63 -25.17
C SER A 161 0.53 0.18 -25.18
N LYS A 162 0.66 -0.42 -23.97
CA LYS A 162 1.13 -1.82 -23.81
C LYS A 162 0.22 -2.82 -24.53
N ASP A 163 -1.08 -2.56 -24.60
CA ASP A 163 -2.07 -3.41 -25.26
C ASP A 163 -2.21 -3.14 -26.76
N GLY A 164 -1.43 -2.19 -27.31
CA GLY A 164 -1.45 -1.81 -28.71
C GLY A 164 -2.68 -1.02 -29.17
N LYS A 165 -3.65 -0.75 -28.28
CA LYS A 165 -4.95 -0.18 -28.66
C LYS A 165 -4.96 1.34 -28.76
N THR A 166 -4.09 2.00 -28.05
CA THR A 166 -4.06 3.47 -27.97
C THR A 166 -2.69 3.97 -28.39
N THR A 167 -2.67 4.92 -29.33
CA THR A 167 -1.47 5.62 -29.75
C THR A 167 -1.65 7.11 -29.49
N LYS A 168 -0.65 7.75 -28.90
CA LYS A 168 -0.62 9.19 -28.68
C LYS A 168 0.62 9.81 -29.29
N VAL A 169 0.46 11.04 -29.73
CA VAL A 169 1.54 11.85 -30.30
C VAL A 169 1.84 13.01 -29.37
N PHE A 170 3.12 13.20 -29.07
CA PHE A 170 3.59 14.23 -28.15
C PHE A 170 4.64 15.10 -28.85
N PRO A 171 4.71 16.41 -28.60
CA PRO A 171 5.89 17.19 -28.88
C PRO A 171 7.14 16.55 -28.19
N ALA A 172 8.26 16.45 -28.87
CA ALA A 172 9.44 15.77 -28.33
C ALA A 172 9.94 16.37 -27.01
N LEU A 173 9.86 17.70 -26.88
CA LEU A 173 10.24 18.39 -25.62
C LEU A 173 9.30 18.08 -24.46
N GLU A 174 8.00 17.97 -24.71
CA GLU A 174 7.02 17.57 -23.68
C GLU A 174 7.24 16.11 -23.24
N TRP A 175 7.55 15.22 -24.17
CA TRP A 175 7.91 13.83 -23.88
C TRP A 175 9.15 13.75 -23.00
N LEU A 176 10.21 14.52 -23.34
CA LEU A 176 11.43 14.60 -22.53
C LEU A 176 11.15 15.19 -21.15
N ALA A 177 10.35 16.25 -21.04
CA ALA A 177 9.97 16.84 -19.77
C ALA A 177 9.19 15.83 -18.89
N ALA A 178 8.27 15.07 -19.49
CA ALA A 178 7.56 14.00 -18.79
C ALA A 178 8.52 12.90 -18.30
N MET A 179 9.48 12.46 -19.14
CA MET A 179 10.52 11.51 -18.73
C MET A 179 11.34 12.04 -17.54
N CYS A 180 11.80 13.29 -17.61
CA CYS A 180 12.59 13.92 -16.55
C CYS A 180 11.83 13.99 -15.22
N SER A 181 10.50 14.14 -15.24
CA SER A 181 9.69 14.17 -14.02
C SER A 181 9.73 12.87 -13.21
N HIS A 182 10.09 11.75 -13.85
CA HIS A 182 10.19 10.44 -13.21
C HIS A 182 11.61 10.10 -12.72
N ILE A 183 12.61 10.88 -13.10
CA ILE A 183 13.97 10.68 -12.63
C ILE A 183 14.05 11.05 -11.14
N PRO A 184 14.53 10.16 -10.27
CA PRO A 184 14.70 10.48 -8.86
C PRO A 184 15.71 11.60 -8.65
N ASN A 185 15.48 12.45 -7.66
CA ASN A 185 16.46 13.43 -7.23
C ASN A 185 17.70 12.76 -6.62
N LYS A 186 18.83 13.45 -6.63
CA LYS A 186 20.06 12.95 -5.97
C LYS A 186 19.76 12.59 -4.51
N GLY A 187 20.03 11.33 -4.14
CA GLY A 187 19.80 10.82 -2.78
C GLY A 187 18.33 10.43 -2.48
N GLU A 188 17.42 10.56 -3.42
CA GLU A 188 16.04 10.11 -3.25
C GLU A 188 15.97 8.58 -3.27
N GLN A 189 15.50 7.99 -2.17
CA GLN A 189 15.38 6.54 -2.05
C GLN A 189 14.02 6.09 -2.58
N MET A 190 14.03 5.43 -3.74
CA MET A 190 12.80 4.87 -4.35
C MET A 190 12.47 3.47 -3.83
N VAL A 191 13.42 2.77 -3.23
CA VAL A 191 13.20 1.47 -2.58
C VAL A 191 13.50 1.60 -1.09
N ARG A 192 12.57 1.13 -0.26
CA ARG A 192 12.63 1.24 1.20
C ARG A 192 12.32 -0.08 1.87
N TYR A 193 13.07 -0.37 2.92
CA TYR A 193 12.96 -1.60 3.71
C TYR A 193 12.32 -1.28 5.06
N TYR A 194 11.29 -2.04 5.44
CA TYR A 194 10.51 -1.80 6.64
C TYR A 194 10.38 -3.06 7.52
N GLY A 195 10.12 -2.82 8.81
CA GLY A 195 9.86 -3.87 9.79
C GLY A 195 11.01 -4.86 9.90
N PHE A 196 10.73 -6.14 9.72
CA PHE A 196 11.72 -7.20 9.78
C PHE A 196 12.86 -7.01 8.77
N TYR A 197 12.60 -6.47 7.59
CA TYR A 197 13.60 -6.22 6.54
C TYR A 197 14.34 -4.89 6.68
N SER A 198 14.01 -4.05 7.67
CA SER A 198 14.71 -2.78 7.86
C SER A 198 16.18 -3.00 8.23
N ASN A 199 17.05 -2.08 7.81
CA ASN A 199 18.49 -2.13 8.11
C ASN A 199 18.75 -2.20 9.62
N VAL A 200 17.96 -1.48 10.44
CA VAL A 200 18.06 -1.51 11.91
C VAL A 200 17.72 -2.91 12.44
N SER A 201 16.63 -3.52 11.96
CA SER A 201 16.25 -4.88 12.37
C SER A 201 17.28 -5.91 11.94
N ARG A 202 17.78 -5.80 10.70
CA ARG A 202 18.83 -6.68 10.16
C ARG A 202 20.12 -6.57 10.96
N GLY A 203 20.59 -5.35 11.25
CA GLY A 203 21.79 -5.14 12.05
C GLY A 203 21.67 -5.76 13.44
N LYS A 204 20.51 -5.65 14.10
CA LYS A 204 20.28 -6.31 15.39
C LYS A 204 20.36 -7.85 15.29
N ARG A 205 19.77 -8.45 14.27
CA ARG A 205 19.82 -9.91 14.05
C ARG A 205 21.24 -10.39 13.76
N GLN A 206 22.00 -9.66 12.95
CA GLN A 206 23.41 -9.99 12.68
C GLN A 206 24.26 -9.96 13.96
N MET A 207 24.06 -8.95 14.82
CA MET A 207 24.76 -8.89 16.10
C MET A 207 24.42 -10.05 17.05
N THR A 208 23.23 -10.62 16.93
CA THR A 208 22.79 -11.77 17.77
C THR A 208 23.00 -13.12 17.10
N GLY A 209 23.59 -13.17 15.89
CA GLY A 209 23.81 -14.41 15.12
C GLY A 209 22.53 -15.07 14.58
N ASN A 210 21.42 -14.34 14.51
CA ASN A 210 20.09 -14.87 14.13
C ASN A 210 19.65 -14.46 12.71
N ASP A 211 20.51 -13.87 11.89
CA ASP A 211 20.09 -13.35 10.56
C ASP A 211 19.80 -14.49 9.56
N ASP A 212 20.46 -15.65 9.71
CA ASP A 212 20.31 -16.82 8.83
C ASP A 212 19.36 -17.88 9.39
N ALA A 213 18.68 -17.59 10.50
CA ALA A 213 17.75 -18.54 11.09
C ALA A 213 16.52 -18.76 10.19
N VAL A 214 16.26 -19.99 9.78
CA VAL A 214 15.04 -20.38 9.08
C VAL A 214 13.87 -20.28 10.07
N PRO A 215 12.85 -19.46 9.79
CA PRO A 215 11.73 -19.28 10.71
C PRO A 215 10.89 -20.57 10.79
N CYS A 216 10.41 -20.89 11.99
CA CYS A 216 9.37 -21.89 12.16
C CYS A 216 8.03 -21.27 11.75
N ILE A 217 7.42 -21.77 10.69
CA ILE A 217 6.16 -21.24 10.14
C ILE A 217 4.98 -21.89 10.84
N LEU A 218 4.09 -21.09 11.40
CA LEU A 218 2.83 -21.51 11.98
C LEU A 218 1.67 -21.01 11.12
N GLU A 219 0.85 -21.93 10.62
CA GLU A 219 -0.35 -21.61 9.87
C GLU A 219 -1.39 -20.93 10.77
N SER A 220 -2.18 -20.06 10.17
CA SER A 220 -3.28 -19.39 10.85
C SER A 220 -4.44 -20.39 11.08
N HIS A 221 -4.71 -20.71 12.31
CA HIS A 221 -6.00 -21.33 12.69
C HIS A 221 -7.00 -20.21 12.99
N GLY A 222 -7.69 -19.74 11.94
CA GLY A 222 -8.61 -18.60 12.04
C GLY A 222 -9.87 -18.95 12.84
N ASP A 223 -9.98 -18.51 14.09
CA ASP A 223 -11.26 -18.39 14.78
C ASP A 223 -11.92 -17.06 14.36
N GLU A 224 -13.09 -17.17 13.73
CA GLU A 224 -13.92 -16.07 13.25
C GLU A 224 -14.24 -15.04 14.34
N LYS A 225 -14.33 -15.49 15.59
CA LYS A 225 -14.59 -14.68 16.77
C LYS A 225 -13.43 -13.73 17.13
N THR A 226 -12.22 -14.23 16.99
CA THR A 226 -10.98 -13.46 17.20
C THR A 226 -10.81 -12.41 16.09
N PHE A 227 -11.18 -12.75 14.87
CA PHE A 227 -11.16 -11.85 13.72
C PHE A 227 -12.11 -10.65 13.90
N ARG A 228 -13.35 -10.89 14.36
CA ARG A 228 -14.32 -9.82 14.64
C ARG A 228 -13.88 -8.89 15.76
N ARG A 229 -13.25 -9.42 16.82
CA ARG A 229 -12.72 -8.61 17.92
C ARG A 229 -11.56 -7.71 17.46
N ASN A 230 -10.69 -8.24 16.64
CA ASN A 230 -9.56 -7.48 16.08
C ASN A 230 -10.05 -6.40 15.11
N TRP A 231 -11.15 -6.64 14.39
CA TRP A 231 -11.76 -5.64 13.52
C TRP A 231 -12.30 -4.43 14.29
N ALA A 232 -12.95 -4.62 15.44
CA ALA A 232 -13.40 -3.50 16.29
C ALA A 232 -12.21 -2.64 16.76
N ARG A 233 -11.11 -3.27 17.17
CA ARG A 233 -9.86 -2.57 17.53
C ARG A 233 -9.26 -1.81 16.36
N LEU A 234 -9.35 -2.35 15.15
CA LEU A 234 -8.88 -1.72 13.95
C LEU A 234 -9.66 -0.43 13.64
N ILE A 235 -10.98 -0.49 13.72
CA ILE A 235 -11.86 0.69 13.56
C ILE A 235 -11.51 1.76 14.59
N GLN A 236 -11.35 1.40 15.84
CA GLN A 236 -10.96 2.34 16.89
C GLN A 236 -9.63 3.04 16.57
N LYS A 237 -8.63 2.30 16.08
CA LYS A 237 -7.32 2.87 15.73
C LYS A 237 -7.34 3.76 14.48
N ILE A 238 -8.23 3.47 13.54
CA ILE A 238 -8.29 4.20 12.26
C ILE A 238 -9.10 5.47 12.40
N TYR A 239 -10.29 5.35 12.98
CA TYR A 239 -11.27 6.44 13.01
C TYR A 239 -11.30 7.18 14.35
N GLU A 240 -10.49 6.74 15.33
CA GLU A 240 -10.46 7.28 16.71
C GLU A 240 -11.83 7.19 17.41
N VAL A 241 -12.70 6.31 16.92
CA VAL A 241 -14.02 6.02 17.47
C VAL A 241 -14.02 4.62 18.05
N ASP A 242 -14.40 4.45 19.30
CA ASP A 242 -14.57 3.13 19.88
C ASP A 242 -15.93 2.53 19.45
N PRO A 243 -15.96 1.53 18.55
CA PRO A 243 -17.20 0.93 18.08
C PRO A 243 -17.88 0.05 19.15
N LEU A 244 -17.23 -0.15 20.28
CA LEU A 244 -17.77 -0.94 21.40
C LEU A 244 -18.35 -0.07 22.51
N VAL A 245 -18.34 1.25 22.34
CA VAL A 245 -18.92 2.22 23.27
C VAL A 245 -19.94 3.10 22.54
N CYS A 246 -21.14 3.18 23.08
CA CYS A 246 -22.19 4.03 22.51
C CYS A 246 -21.82 5.52 22.68
N PRO A 247 -21.76 6.33 21.61
CA PRO A 247 -21.40 7.74 21.73
C PRO A 247 -22.47 8.57 22.49
N LYS A 248 -23.72 8.10 22.56
CA LYS A 248 -24.82 8.80 23.24
C LYS A 248 -24.88 8.51 24.75
N CYS A 249 -24.76 7.23 25.14
CA CYS A 249 -24.96 6.84 26.54
C CYS A 249 -23.70 6.25 27.20
N GLN A 250 -22.59 6.14 26.50
CA GLN A 250 -21.32 5.54 26.95
C GLN A 250 -21.45 4.08 27.41
N GLY A 251 -22.58 3.43 27.10
CA GLY A 251 -22.80 2.02 27.40
C GLY A 251 -22.03 1.10 26.46
N ALA A 252 -21.70 -0.11 26.96
CA ALA A 252 -21.00 -1.11 26.15
C ALA A 252 -21.86 -1.60 24.98
N MET A 253 -21.28 -1.63 23.78
CA MET A 253 -21.88 -2.17 22.57
C MET A 253 -21.19 -3.45 22.13
N ARG A 254 -21.92 -4.30 21.41
CA ARG A 254 -21.39 -5.53 20.84
C ARG A 254 -21.62 -5.54 19.33
N VAL A 255 -20.56 -5.79 18.58
CA VAL A 255 -20.67 -6.02 17.12
C VAL A 255 -21.44 -7.34 16.91
N ILE A 256 -22.62 -7.26 16.32
CA ILE A 256 -23.49 -8.42 16.02
C ILE A 256 -23.36 -8.88 14.58
N GLY A 257 -22.87 -8.03 13.68
CA GLY A 257 -22.61 -8.33 12.28
C GLY A 257 -21.97 -7.17 11.54
N SER A 258 -21.50 -7.41 10.34
CA SER A 258 -21.10 -6.40 9.37
C SER A 258 -22.03 -6.49 8.16
N ILE A 259 -22.55 -5.33 7.71
CA ILE A 259 -23.37 -5.25 6.50
C ILE A 259 -22.44 -4.75 5.39
N GLU A 260 -22.25 -5.58 4.37
CA GLU A 260 -21.32 -5.32 3.26
C GLU A 260 -22.05 -4.97 1.95
N ASP A 261 -23.36 -5.20 1.89
CA ASP A 261 -24.16 -4.89 0.71
C ASP A 261 -24.40 -3.38 0.58
N PRO A 262 -23.92 -2.73 -0.50
CA PRO A 262 -24.05 -1.28 -0.68
C PRO A 262 -25.51 -0.80 -0.73
N SER A 263 -26.44 -1.62 -1.18
CA SER A 263 -27.86 -1.27 -1.26
C SER A 263 -28.50 -1.22 0.13
N VAL A 264 -28.15 -2.18 0.98
CA VAL A 264 -28.61 -2.25 2.38
C VAL A 264 -27.99 -1.11 3.20
N ILE A 265 -26.69 -0.81 2.98
CA ILE A 265 -26.01 0.33 3.63
C ILE A 265 -26.72 1.64 3.28
N ARG A 266 -27.06 1.83 2.00
CA ARG A 266 -27.74 3.04 1.54
C ARG A 266 -29.12 3.16 2.19
N ALA A 267 -29.93 2.09 2.19
CA ALA A 267 -31.25 2.08 2.81
C ALA A 267 -31.21 2.41 4.32
N ILE A 268 -30.18 1.93 5.04
CA ILE A 268 -29.98 2.25 6.46
C ILE A 268 -29.62 3.71 6.64
N LEU A 269 -28.72 4.26 5.81
CA LEU A 269 -28.28 5.66 5.92
C LEU A 269 -29.36 6.67 5.51
N GLU A 270 -30.31 6.28 4.66
CA GLU A 270 -31.48 7.09 4.30
C GLU A 270 -32.52 7.15 5.42
N HIS A 271 -32.46 6.24 6.42
CA HIS A 271 -33.39 6.18 7.55
C HIS A 271 -32.81 6.71 8.87
N LEU A 272 -31.54 7.12 8.88
CA LEU A 272 -30.83 7.74 10.02
C LEU A 272 -30.80 9.26 9.86
#